data_f71ad4ad3eb231388252103253324fbb
#
_entry.id   f71ad4ad3eb231388252103253324fbb
#
_cell.length_a   1.000
_cell.length_b   1.000
_cell.length_c   1.000
_cell.angle_alpha   90.00
_cell.angle_beta   90.00
_cell.angle_gamma   90.00
#
_symmetry.space_group_name_H-M   'P 1'
#
loop_
_entity.id
_entity.type
_entity.pdbx_description
1 polymer ?
#
loop_
_entity_poly.entity_id
_entity_poly.type
_entity_poly.pdbx_seq_one_letter_code
_entity_poly.pdbx_strand_id
1 'polypeptide(L)'
;MERKKASDYPQELLDLFHEYQHGDISRRDFMERAQRFAIGGLTVTALFEGLRPNYAWAQQVPKDDARIRTSSETVPSAGAGKFPAVLVVHENRGLNPYIEDVARRFAVANFIAFAPDGLTSVGGYPGNDEEGAAAFRKVDGPKMFEDFVASAGWLKTHARSTGKFGVVGFCFGGGISNQLAVRMPDLGAAVPFYGRQVSVEDAAKIKAPLLLHYAGNDPGVNKGWPTYEEALKANNKVYTAYTYENTQHGFHNDTTPRYDEAAAKLAWQRTLDFFNKHLRG
;
A
#
# COMPACT_ATOMS: atom_id res chain seq x y z
N MET A 1 21.35 5.10 -15.41
CA MET A 1 20.36 4.55 -16.34
C MET A 1 19.04 5.30 -16.11
N GLU A 2 18.43 5.80 -17.18
CA GLU A 2 17.17 6.52 -17.06
C GLU A 2 16.07 5.58 -16.58
N ARG A 3 15.18 6.08 -15.70
CA ARG A 3 14.10 5.29 -15.12
C ARG A 3 13.04 5.02 -16.19
N LYS A 4 12.80 3.76 -16.51
CA LYS A 4 11.69 3.37 -17.39
C LYS A 4 10.35 3.60 -16.70
N LYS A 5 9.37 4.03 -17.49
CA LYS A 5 7.98 4.29 -17.06
C LYS A 5 7.05 3.22 -17.63
N ALA A 6 5.82 3.15 -17.13
CA ALA A 6 4.81 2.25 -17.68
C ALA A 6 4.60 2.47 -19.20
N SER A 7 4.63 3.72 -19.64
CA SER A 7 4.52 4.08 -21.08
C SER A 7 5.62 3.49 -21.98
N ASP A 8 6.73 3.04 -21.42
CA ASP A 8 7.83 2.43 -22.16
C ASP A 8 7.62 0.93 -22.41
N TYR A 9 6.51 0.39 -21.94
CA TYR A 9 6.13 -1.02 -22.08
C TYR A 9 4.74 -1.15 -22.70
N PRO A 10 4.50 -2.18 -23.54
CA PRO A 10 3.16 -2.50 -24.01
C PRO A 10 2.23 -2.79 -22.83
N GLN A 11 0.97 -2.31 -22.87
CA GLN A 11 0.00 -2.55 -21.81
C GLN A 11 -0.18 -4.04 -21.50
N GLU A 12 -0.25 -4.88 -22.55
CA GLU A 12 -0.36 -6.33 -22.38
C GLU A 12 0.81 -6.95 -21.59
N LEU A 13 2.02 -6.38 -21.67
CA LEU A 13 3.15 -6.85 -20.87
C LEU A 13 3.02 -6.41 -19.41
N LEU A 14 2.49 -5.21 -19.17
CA LEU A 14 2.20 -4.74 -17.81
C LEU A 14 1.10 -5.57 -17.16
N ASP A 15 0.06 -5.91 -17.90
CA ASP A 15 -1.04 -6.76 -17.43
C ASP A 15 -0.54 -8.19 -17.12
N LEU A 16 0.30 -8.75 -18.00
CA LEU A 16 0.94 -10.04 -17.78
C LEU A 16 1.84 -10.06 -16.54
N PHE A 17 2.59 -8.96 -16.32
CA PHE A 17 3.41 -8.83 -15.12
C PHE A 17 2.56 -8.65 -13.86
N HIS A 18 1.41 -7.99 -13.97
CA HIS A 18 0.44 -7.86 -12.90
C HIS A 18 -0.12 -9.23 -12.48
N GLU A 19 -0.56 -10.08 -13.44
CA GLU A 19 -0.97 -11.47 -13.18
C GLU A 19 0.12 -12.27 -12.44
N TYR A 20 1.38 -12.13 -12.87
CA TYR A 20 2.51 -12.76 -12.19
C TYR A 20 2.69 -12.24 -10.75
N GLN A 21 2.58 -10.92 -10.55
CA GLN A 21 2.75 -10.32 -9.22
C GLN A 21 1.65 -10.73 -8.23
N HIS A 22 0.44 -11.00 -8.72
CA HIS A 22 -0.67 -11.49 -7.91
C HIS A 22 -0.62 -13.02 -7.71
N GLY A 23 0.25 -13.72 -8.42
CA GLY A 23 0.41 -15.16 -8.34
C GLY A 23 -0.63 -15.94 -9.16
N ASP A 24 -1.34 -15.25 -10.05
CA ASP A 24 -2.31 -15.85 -10.99
C ASP A 24 -1.60 -16.70 -12.03
N ILE A 25 -0.35 -16.36 -12.35
CA ILE A 25 0.54 -17.15 -13.20
C ILE A 25 1.91 -17.34 -12.53
N SER A 26 2.61 -18.44 -12.91
CA SER A 26 3.97 -18.70 -12.44
C SER A 26 4.99 -17.81 -13.16
N ARG A 27 6.22 -17.69 -12.59
CA ARG A 27 7.34 -17.04 -13.28
C ARG A 27 7.62 -17.69 -14.64
N ARG A 28 7.50 -19.00 -14.74
CA ARG A 28 7.71 -19.72 -15.99
C ARG A 28 6.68 -19.31 -17.03
N ASP A 29 5.40 -19.28 -16.66
CA ASP A 29 4.33 -18.86 -17.56
C ASP A 29 4.51 -17.41 -18.02
N PHE A 30 4.91 -16.51 -17.10
CA PHE A 30 5.28 -15.14 -17.46
C PHE A 30 6.40 -15.12 -18.49
N MET A 31 7.53 -15.80 -18.22
CA MET A 31 8.70 -15.82 -19.12
C MET A 31 8.35 -16.39 -20.50
N GLU A 32 7.51 -17.41 -20.58
CA GLU A 32 7.05 -17.99 -21.83
C GLU A 32 6.13 -17.02 -22.60
N ARG A 33 5.10 -16.48 -21.95
CA ARG A 33 4.14 -15.57 -22.59
C ARG A 33 4.76 -14.21 -22.94
N ALA A 34 5.76 -13.75 -22.21
CA ALA A 34 6.47 -12.51 -22.45
C ALA A 34 7.46 -12.56 -23.63
N GLN A 35 7.78 -13.75 -24.16
CA GLN A 35 8.69 -13.89 -25.30
C GLN A 35 8.28 -13.06 -26.52
N ARG A 36 6.98 -12.92 -26.78
CA ARG A 36 6.44 -12.12 -27.90
C ARG A 36 6.81 -10.63 -27.83
N PHE A 37 7.21 -10.12 -26.65
CA PHE A 37 7.63 -8.73 -26.45
C PHE A 37 9.16 -8.56 -26.51
N ALA A 38 9.90 -9.65 -26.59
CA ALA A 38 11.37 -9.65 -26.70
C ALA A 38 11.81 -9.40 -28.14
N ILE A 39 11.70 -8.15 -28.59
CA ILE A 39 12.03 -7.69 -29.94
C ILE A 39 13.20 -6.70 -29.91
N GLY A 40 13.87 -6.49 -31.05
CA GLY A 40 14.91 -5.47 -31.17
C GLY A 40 16.16 -5.72 -30.31
N GLY A 41 16.50 -6.99 -30.02
CA GLY A 41 17.66 -7.36 -29.19
C GLY A 41 17.38 -7.40 -27.67
N LEU A 42 16.17 -7.05 -27.22
CA LEU A 42 15.74 -7.23 -25.85
C LEU A 42 15.50 -8.71 -25.55
N THR A 43 16.02 -9.20 -24.44
CA THR A 43 15.69 -10.54 -23.93
C THR A 43 14.51 -10.50 -22.98
N VAL A 44 13.77 -11.61 -22.84
CA VAL A 44 12.69 -11.74 -21.85
C VAL A 44 13.20 -11.50 -20.42
N THR A 45 14.41 -11.95 -20.12
CA THR A 45 15.06 -11.68 -18.85
C THR A 45 15.25 -10.19 -18.61
N ALA A 46 15.71 -9.43 -19.61
CA ALA A 46 15.88 -7.99 -19.49
C ALA A 46 14.53 -7.27 -19.31
N LEU A 47 13.47 -7.75 -19.97
CA LEU A 47 12.10 -7.24 -19.74
C LEU A 47 11.65 -7.51 -18.32
N PHE A 48 11.83 -8.73 -17.82
CA PHE A 48 11.45 -9.11 -16.46
C PHE A 48 12.19 -8.27 -15.41
N GLU A 49 13.52 -8.15 -15.53
CA GLU A 49 14.33 -7.34 -14.62
C GLU A 49 13.95 -5.86 -14.67
N GLY A 50 13.60 -5.33 -15.84
CA GLY A 50 13.14 -3.95 -16.01
C GLY A 50 11.78 -3.65 -15.38
N LEU A 51 10.94 -4.67 -15.15
CA LEU A 51 9.63 -4.54 -14.52
C LEU A 51 9.68 -4.73 -12.99
N ARG A 52 10.76 -5.32 -12.47
CA ARG A 52 10.94 -5.54 -11.02
C ARG A 52 11.16 -4.22 -10.27
N PRO A 53 10.76 -4.17 -8.98
CA PRO A 53 11.09 -3.03 -8.13
C PRO A 53 12.61 -2.82 -8.02
N ASN A 54 13.02 -1.57 -8.12
CA ASN A 54 14.38 -1.15 -7.78
C ASN A 54 14.35 -0.42 -6.42
N TYR A 55 14.60 -1.13 -5.37
CA TYR A 55 14.53 -0.60 -4.00
C TYR A 55 15.61 0.43 -3.66
N ALA A 56 16.64 0.61 -4.50
CA ALA A 56 17.55 1.74 -4.35
C ALA A 56 16.84 3.10 -4.53
N TRP A 57 15.67 3.11 -5.19
CA TRP A 57 14.84 4.31 -5.34
C TRP A 57 13.91 4.56 -4.15
N ALA A 58 13.68 3.59 -3.26
CA ALA A 58 12.84 3.71 -2.07
C ALA A 58 13.54 4.50 -0.94
N GLN A 59 13.95 5.73 -1.22
CA GLN A 59 14.70 6.57 -0.28
C GLN A 59 14.30 8.04 -0.43
N GLN A 60 13.01 8.34 -0.56
CA GLN A 60 12.54 9.73 -0.48
C GLN A 60 12.85 10.32 0.90
N VAL A 61 12.80 9.48 1.93
CA VAL A 61 13.31 9.81 3.26
C VAL A 61 14.38 8.79 3.64
N PRO A 62 15.67 9.19 3.72
CA PRO A 62 16.75 8.30 4.09
C PRO A 62 16.55 7.61 5.45
N LYS A 63 17.16 6.44 5.65
CA LYS A 63 17.05 5.69 6.91
C LYS A 63 17.66 6.43 8.10
N ASP A 64 18.65 7.27 7.84
CA ASP A 64 19.39 8.10 8.80
C ASP A 64 18.92 9.57 8.82
N ASP A 65 17.75 9.89 8.30
CA ASP A 65 17.20 11.24 8.30
C ASP A 65 17.07 11.78 9.73
N ALA A 66 17.75 12.91 10.01
CA ALA A 66 17.83 13.50 11.34
C ALA A 66 16.48 13.98 11.91
N ARG A 67 15.47 14.12 11.07
CA ARG A 67 14.11 14.52 11.49
C ARG A 67 13.31 13.39 12.12
N ILE A 68 13.76 12.13 12.01
CA ILE A 68 13.04 10.96 12.52
C ILE A 68 13.96 10.07 13.36
N ARG A 69 13.36 9.23 14.19
CA ARG A 69 14.01 8.07 14.80
C ARG A 69 13.36 6.81 14.23
N THR A 70 14.20 5.91 13.75
CA THR A 70 13.78 4.57 13.34
C THR A 70 14.29 3.57 14.37
N SER A 71 13.39 2.74 14.86
CA SER A 71 13.70 1.60 15.70
C SER A 71 12.91 0.41 15.17
N SER A 72 12.48 -0.52 15.98
CA SER A 72 11.38 -1.43 15.62
C SER A 72 10.06 -0.68 15.32
N GLU A 73 10.00 0.61 15.66
CA GLU A 73 8.93 1.56 15.32
C GLU A 73 9.53 2.86 14.77
N THR A 74 8.83 3.54 13.86
CA THR A 74 9.23 4.83 13.30
C THR A 74 8.44 5.94 13.99
N VAL A 75 9.15 6.84 14.70
CA VAL A 75 8.55 7.97 15.40
C VAL A 75 9.27 9.27 15.05
N PRO A 76 8.59 10.43 15.07
CA PRO A 76 9.25 11.71 14.89
C PRO A 76 10.35 11.94 15.93
N SER A 77 11.51 12.44 15.50
CA SER A 77 12.66 12.69 16.40
C SER A 77 12.48 13.94 17.25
N ALA A 78 11.69 14.91 16.79
CA ALA A 78 11.54 16.21 17.41
C ALA A 78 10.40 16.25 18.45
N GLY A 79 10.68 16.83 19.62
CA GLY A 79 9.68 17.26 20.59
C GLY A 79 9.22 16.20 21.60
N ALA A 80 8.80 16.69 22.77
CA ALA A 80 8.24 15.91 23.86
C ALA A 80 6.72 15.68 23.71
N GLY A 81 6.14 16.02 22.54
CA GLY A 81 4.69 15.99 22.28
C GLY A 81 4.15 14.59 21.95
N LYS A 82 2.82 14.48 22.00
CA LYS A 82 2.08 13.37 21.44
C LYS A 82 1.68 13.65 19.99
N PHE A 83 1.65 12.60 19.19
CA PHE A 83 1.33 12.67 17.77
C PHE A 83 0.20 11.71 17.42
N PRO A 84 -0.64 12.02 16.42
CA PRO A 84 -1.55 11.02 15.87
C PRO A 84 -0.73 9.91 15.19
N ALA A 85 -1.31 8.72 15.13
CA ALA A 85 -0.61 7.54 14.65
C ALA A 85 -1.19 7.03 13.32
N VAL A 86 -0.34 6.44 12.48
CA VAL A 86 -0.72 5.82 11.20
C VAL A 86 -0.14 4.41 11.12
N LEU A 87 -1.01 3.42 10.97
CA LEU A 87 -0.63 2.08 10.59
C LEU A 87 -0.40 2.04 9.07
N VAL A 88 0.77 1.60 8.64
CA VAL A 88 1.14 1.48 7.23
C VAL A 88 1.14 0.00 6.85
N VAL A 89 0.21 -0.42 6.01
CA VAL A 89 0.06 -1.83 5.62
C VAL A 89 0.66 -2.07 4.25
N HIS A 90 1.57 -3.03 4.19
CA HIS A 90 2.36 -3.37 3.00
C HIS A 90 1.53 -4.04 1.89
N GLU A 91 2.13 -4.12 0.70
CA GLU A 91 1.64 -4.90 -0.43
C GLU A 91 1.80 -6.42 -0.16
N ASN A 92 1.61 -7.27 -1.16
CA ASN A 92 1.66 -8.74 -1.02
C ASN A 92 3.10 -9.33 -1.03
N ARG A 93 4.08 -8.58 -0.49
CA ARG A 93 5.49 -9.01 -0.42
C ARG A 93 6.08 -8.91 1.00
N GLY A 94 5.31 -8.42 1.97
CA GLY A 94 5.82 -8.11 3.30
C GLY A 94 6.40 -6.71 3.40
N LEU A 95 7.08 -6.44 4.50
CA LEU A 95 7.67 -5.14 4.82
C LEU A 95 8.93 -4.90 3.98
N ASN A 96 8.75 -4.53 2.74
CA ASN A 96 9.84 -4.21 1.82
C ASN A 96 10.35 -2.75 2.01
N PRO A 97 11.50 -2.38 1.41
CA PRO A 97 12.08 -1.04 1.57
C PRO A 97 11.18 0.11 1.14
N TYR A 98 10.25 -0.10 0.18
CA TYR A 98 9.28 0.92 -0.21
C TYR A 98 8.31 1.26 0.95
N ILE A 99 7.77 0.25 1.62
CA ILE A 99 6.85 0.46 2.75
C ILE A 99 7.58 1.05 3.94
N GLU A 100 8.84 0.65 4.21
CA GLU A 100 9.67 1.30 5.21
C GLU A 100 9.83 2.80 4.93
N ASP A 101 10.05 3.16 3.66
CA ASP A 101 10.20 4.56 3.26
C ASP A 101 8.88 5.33 3.39
N VAL A 102 7.75 4.73 3.04
CA VAL A 102 6.42 5.32 3.28
C VAL A 102 6.20 5.61 4.77
N ALA A 103 6.59 4.69 5.66
CA ALA A 103 6.51 4.93 7.10
C ALA A 103 7.39 6.13 7.53
N ARG A 104 8.61 6.25 6.99
CA ARG A 104 9.47 7.42 7.24
C ARG A 104 8.86 8.73 6.72
N ARG A 105 8.18 8.70 5.56
CA ARG A 105 7.46 9.87 5.02
C ARG A 105 6.37 10.35 5.98
N PHE A 106 5.59 9.45 6.59
CA PHE A 106 4.61 9.81 7.63
C PHE A 106 5.29 10.36 8.88
N ALA A 107 6.42 9.79 9.30
CA ALA A 107 7.16 10.30 10.45
C ALA A 107 7.65 11.73 10.22
N VAL A 108 8.17 12.05 9.03
CA VAL A 108 8.54 13.42 8.62
C VAL A 108 7.33 14.36 8.62
N ALA A 109 6.13 13.84 8.31
CA ALA A 109 4.88 14.60 8.39
C ALA A 109 4.30 14.69 9.82
N ASN A 110 5.09 14.35 10.84
CA ASN A 110 4.74 14.40 12.25
C ASN A 110 3.63 13.42 12.67
N PHE A 111 3.60 12.21 12.12
CA PHE A 111 2.81 11.09 12.62
C PHE A 111 3.73 10.06 13.28
N ILE A 112 3.22 9.32 14.26
CA ILE A 112 3.82 8.04 14.60
C ILE A 112 3.43 7.07 13.49
N ALA A 113 4.41 6.53 12.77
CA ALA A 113 4.16 5.55 11.73
C ALA A 113 4.63 4.17 12.19
N PHE A 114 3.78 3.18 12.06
CA PHE A 114 4.10 1.79 12.32
C PHE A 114 3.77 0.93 11.11
N ALA A 115 4.77 0.25 10.59
CA ALA A 115 4.64 -0.66 9.46
C ALA A 115 4.99 -2.09 9.94
N PRO A 116 4.02 -2.87 10.40
CA PRO A 116 4.26 -4.25 10.81
C PRO A 116 4.53 -5.12 9.59
N ASP A 117 5.41 -6.12 9.75
CA ASP A 117 5.62 -7.12 8.72
C ASP A 117 4.64 -8.28 8.89
N GLY A 118 3.64 -8.37 8.02
CA GLY A 118 2.67 -9.46 8.00
C GLY A 118 3.28 -10.84 7.74
N LEU A 119 4.54 -10.91 7.32
CA LEU A 119 5.27 -12.16 7.13
C LEU A 119 5.98 -12.63 8.41
N THR A 120 5.89 -11.92 9.52
CA THR A 120 6.60 -12.24 10.78
C THR A 120 6.40 -13.70 11.21
N SER A 121 5.20 -14.25 11.04
CA SER A 121 4.88 -15.64 11.41
C SER A 121 5.60 -16.70 10.57
N VAL A 122 6.16 -16.32 9.43
CA VAL A 122 6.90 -17.19 8.50
C VAL A 122 8.35 -16.74 8.29
N GLY A 123 8.88 -15.91 9.19
CA GLY A 123 10.28 -15.47 9.20
C GLY A 123 10.52 -14.04 8.76
N GLY A 124 9.47 -13.29 8.42
CA GLY A 124 9.54 -11.90 7.98
C GLY A 124 9.89 -11.76 6.49
N TYR A 125 10.05 -10.49 6.05
CA TYR A 125 10.43 -10.19 4.67
C TYR A 125 11.86 -10.67 4.38
N PRO A 126 12.06 -11.55 3.40
CA PRO A 126 13.35 -12.23 3.18
C PRO A 126 14.39 -11.37 2.42
N GLY A 127 14.10 -10.12 2.10
CA GLY A 127 15.01 -9.21 1.41
C GLY A 127 14.86 -9.20 -0.12
N ASN A 128 13.97 -10.01 -0.68
CA ASN A 128 13.61 -9.98 -2.10
C ASN A 128 12.14 -10.36 -2.34
N ASP A 129 11.60 -9.91 -3.44
CA ASP A 129 10.16 -10.04 -3.75
C ASP A 129 9.72 -11.45 -4.12
N GLU A 130 10.58 -12.25 -4.73
CA GLU A 130 10.22 -13.63 -5.13
C GLU A 130 10.03 -14.51 -3.90
N GLU A 131 10.96 -14.44 -2.97
CA GLU A 131 10.85 -15.13 -1.69
C GLU A 131 9.77 -14.52 -0.82
N GLY A 132 9.60 -13.18 -0.82
CA GLY A 132 8.52 -12.48 -0.16
C GLY A 132 7.14 -12.96 -0.63
N ALA A 133 6.94 -13.12 -1.95
CA ALA A 133 5.73 -13.68 -2.51
C ALA A 133 5.53 -15.16 -2.12
N ALA A 134 6.62 -15.93 -2.07
CA ALA A 134 6.55 -17.32 -1.65
C ALA A 134 6.20 -17.46 -0.16
N ALA A 135 6.75 -16.59 0.69
CA ALA A 135 6.43 -16.51 2.11
C ALA A 135 4.97 -16.07 2.31
N PHE A 136 4.52 -15.04 1.59
CA PHE A 136 3.15 -14.52 1.67
C PHE A 136 2.08 -15.60 1.41
N ARG A 137 2.32 -16.51 0.48
CA ARG A 137 1.41 -17.64 0.22
C ARG A 137 1.33 -18.66 1.35
N LYS A 138 2.26 -18.65 2.29
CA LYS A 138 2.31 -19.59 3.43
C LYS A 138 1.69 -19.01 4.71
N VAL A 139 1.44 -17.70 4.73
CA VAL A 139 0.87 -17.04 5.92
C VAL A 139 -0.58 -17.45 6.11
N ASP A 140 -0.96 -17.71 7.35
CA ASP A 140 -2.36 -17.80 7.76
C ASP A 140 -2.99 -16.40 7.65
N GLY A 141 -3.82 -16.19 6.62
CA GLY A 141 -4.42 -14.90 6.32
C GLY A 141 -5.29 -14.34 7.45
N PRO A 142 -6.22 -15.12 8.02
CA PRO A 142 -6.97 -14.72 9.21
C PRO A 142 -6.08 -14.27 10.37
N LYS A 143 -5.05 -15.03 10.70
CA LYS A 143 -4.11 -14.67 11.76
C LYS A 143 -3.36 -13.38 11.43
N MET A 144 -2.86 -13.24 10.23
CA MET A 144 -2.17 -12.00 9.79
C MET A 144 -3.10 -10.79 9.91
N PHE A 145 -4.38 -10.92 9.59
CA PHE A 145 -5.35 -9.85 9.79
C PHE A 145 -5.49 -9.45 11.27
N GLU A 146 -5.60 -10.43 12.19
CA GLU A 146 -5.64 -10.15 13.63
C GLU A 146 -4.31 -9.54 14.15
N ASP A 147 -3.17 -9.87 13.55
CA ASP A 147 -1.89 -9.22 13.84
C ASP A 147 -1.91 -7.72 13.44
N PHE A 148 -2.57 -7.35 12.32
CA PHE A 148 -2.80 -5.95 11.96
C PHE A 148 -3.78 -5.25 12.90
N VAL A 149 -4.84 -5.91 13.35
CA VAL A 149 -5.77 -5.38 14.37
C VAL A 149 -5.01 -5.11 15.68
N ALA A 150 -4.20 -6.06 16.15
CA ALA A 150 -3.37 -5.90 17.34
C ALA A 150 -2.35 -4.75 17.18
N SER A 151 -1.74 -4.62 16.02
CA SER A 151 -0.81 -3.53 15.69
C SER A 151 -1.45 -2.16 15.76
N ALA A 152 -2.69 -2.02 15.24
CA ALA A 152 -3.47 -0.79 15.33
C ALA A 152 -3.85 -0.47 16.78
N GLY A 153 -4.23 -1.49 17.57
CA GLY A 153 -4.51 -1.34 18.99
C GLY A 153 -3.29 -0.88 19.80
N TRP A 154 -2.12 -1.44 19.49
CA TRP A 154 -0.85 -1.01 20.08
C TRP A 154 -0.53 0.45 19.76
N LEU A 155 -0.68 0.86 18.51
CA LEU A 155 -0.46 2.26 18.09
C LEU A 155 -1.37 3.24 18.85
N LYS A 156 -2.62 2.90 19.07
CA LYS A 156 -3.56 3.72 19.82
C LYS A 156 -3.07 3.97 21.26
N THR A 157 -2.48 2.96 21.91
CA THR A 157 -2.03 3.02 23.31
C THR A 157 -0.57 3.39 23.46
N HIS A 158 0.19 3.57 22.38
CA HIS A 158 1.59 3.93 22.42
C HIS A 158 1.81 5.22 23.23
N ALA A 159 2.86 5.27 24.06
CA ALA A 159 3.09 6.34 25.03
C ALA A 159 3.14 7.75 24.40
N ARG A 160 3.60 7.86 23.16
CA ARG A 160 3.64 9.11 22.39
C ARG A 160 2.41 9.33 21.49
N SER A 161 1.44 8.43 21.50
CA SER A 161 0.21 8.59 20.73
C SER A 161 -0.76 9.54 21.42
N THR A 162 -1.48 10.33 20.61
CA THR A 162 -2.65 11.08 21.09
C THR A 162 -3.86 10.17 21.35
N GLY A 163 -3.76 8.88 20.99
CA GLY A 163 -4.89 7.95 20.94
C GLY A 163 -5.70 8.04 19.64
N LYS A 164 -5.45 9.05 18.81
CA LYS A 164 -6.02 9.16 17.45
C LYS A 164 -5.14 8.40 16.48
N PHE A 165 -5.73 7.49 15.72
CA PHE A 165 -4.98 6.67 14.76
C PHE A 165 -5.78 6.43 13.49
N GLY A 166 -5.05 6.23 12.39
CA GLY A 166 -5.57 5.89 11.09
C GLY A 166 -4.80 4.74 10.46
N VAL A 167 -5.26 4.26 9.33
CA VAL A 167 -4.59 3.23 8.53
C VAL A 167 -4.45 3.70 7.09
N VAL A 168 -3.29 3.44 6.50
CA VAL A 168 -3.04 3.50 5.07
C VAL A 168 -2.52 2.15 4.61
N GLY A 169 -2.95 1.69 3.46
CA GLY A 169 -2.46 0.43 2.91
C GLY A 169 -2.46 0.43 1.40
N PHE A 170 -1.57 -0.37 0.84
CA PHE A 170 -1.28 -0.41 -0.58
C PHE A 170 -1.57 -1.81 -1.13
N CYS A 171 -2.30 -1.93 -2.25
CA CYS A 171 -2.66 -3.20 -2.87
C CYS A 171 -3.39 -4.13 -1.88
N PHE A 172 -2.79 -5.24 -1.48
CA PHE A 172 -3.27 -6.10 -0.39
C PHE A 172 -3.57 -5.27 0.87
N GLY A 173 -2.63 -4.41 1.27
CA GLY A 173 -2.81 -3.53 2.42
C GLY A 173 -3.95 -2.53 2.27
N GLY A 174 -4.30 -2.13 1.04
CA GLY A 174 -5.50 -1.34 0.77
C GLY A 174 -6.77 -2.13 1.11
N GLY A 175 -6.81 -3.42 0.77
CA GLY A 175 -7.87 -4.32 1.22
C GLY A 175 -7.94 -4.47 2.73
N ILE A 176 -6.78 -4.61 3.39
CA ILE A 176 -6.69 -4.64 4.87
C ILE A 176 -7.19 -3.32 5.48
N SER A 177 -6.88 -2.17 4.87
CA SER A 177 -7.38 -0.87 5.35
C SER A 177 -8.90 -0.80 5.35
N ASN A 178 -9.56 -1.31 4.30
CA ASN A 178 -11.01 -1.44 4.25
C ASN A 178 -11.54 -2.40 5.36
N GLN A 179 -10.90 -3.55 5.55
CA GLN A 179 -11.30 -4.52 6.59
C GLN A 179 -11.10 -3.97 8.01
N LEU A 180 -10.02 -3.21 8.27
CA LEU A 180 -9.81 -2.54 9.55
C LEU A 180 -10.87 -1.47 9.82
N ALA A 181 -11.34 -0.75 8.78
CA ALA A 181 -12.44 0.20 8.93
C ALA A 181 -13.76 -0.49 9.31
N VAL A 182 -13.97 -1.75 8.90
CA VAL A 182 -15.11 -2.58 9.35
C VAL A 182 -14.91 -3.06 10.79
N ARG A 183 -13.70 -3.52 11.11
CA ARG A 183 -13.40 -4.24 12.37
C ARG A 183 -13.20 -3.32 13.56
N MET A 184 -12.74 -2.08 13.35
CA MET A 184 -12.35 -1.14 14.40
C MET A 184 -13.24 0.11 14.40
N PRO A 185 -14.27 0.15 15.23
CA PRO A 185 -15.25 1.25 15.24
C PRO A 185 -14.68 2.57 15.76
N ASP A 186 -13.51 2.56 16.36
CA ASP A 186 -12.77 3.71 16.88
C ASP A 186 -11.60 4.15 15.96
N LEU A 187 -11.46 3.52 14.79
CA LEU A 187 -10.51 3.96 13.76
C LEU A 187 -10.87 5.38 13.29
N GLY A 188 -9.91 6.30 13.36
CA GLY A 188 -10.15 7.71 13.03
C GLY A 188 -10.21 8.00 11.52
N ALA A 189 -9.52 7.21 10.70
CA ALA A 189 -9.52 7.36 9.24
C ALA A 189 -8.91 6.12 8.56
N ALA A 190 -9.38 5.77 7.35
CA ALA A 190 -8.78 4.71 6.54
C ALA A 190 -8.52 5.19 5.11
N VAL A 191 -7.33 4.88 4.60
CA VAL A 191 -6.87 5.30 3.27
C VAL A 191 -6.38 4.09 2.46
N PRO A 192 -7.27 3.37 1.78
CA PRO A 192 -6.90 2.31 0.88
C PRO A 192 -6.41 2.83 -0.48
N PHE A 193 -5.20 2.45 -0.87
CA PHE A 193 -4.66 2.63 -2.21
C PHE A 193 -4.86 1.35 -3.03
N TYR A 194 -5.55 1.44 -4.16
CA TYR A 194 -5.82 0.34 -5.11
C TYR A 194 -6.07 -1.01 -4.40
N GLY A 195 -6.89 -0.97 -3.36
CA GLY A 195 -7.23 -2.11 -2.54
C GLY A 195 -8.61 -2.68 -2.83
N ARG A 196 -8.78 -3.98 -2.60
CA ARG A 196 -10.08 -4.64 -2.71
C ARG A 196 -11.08 -4.06 -1.72
N GLN A 197 -12.32 -3.95 -2.14
CA GLN A 197 -13.44 -3.53 -1.33
C GLN A 197 -13.90 -4.65 -0.38
N VAL A 198 -14.63 -4.27 0.65
CA VAL A 198 -15.34 -5.23 1.51
C VAL A 198 -16.72 -5.54 0.94
N SER A 199 -17.42 -6.50 1.52
CA SER A 199 -18.79 -6.85 1.11
C SER A 199 -19.77 -5.69 1.39
N VAL A 200 -20.94 -5.74 0.75
CA VAL A 200 -22.02 -4.76 0.98
C VAL A 200 -22.45 -4.77 2.44
N GLU A 201 -22.55 -5.95 3.03
CA GLU A 201 -22.95 -6.15 4.44
C GLU A 201 -21.89 -5.57 5.40
N ASP A 202 -20.62 -5.69 5.05
CA ASP A 202 -19.53 -5.16 5.85
C ASP A 202 -19.39 -3.65 5.70
N ALA A 203 -19.68 -3.09 4.51
CA ALA A 203 -19.70 -1.65 4.31
C ALA A 203 -20.63 -0.93 5.29
N ALA A 204 -21.76 -1.55 5.66
CA ALA A 204 -22.70 -1.01 6.65
C ALA A 204 -22.09 -0.82 8.06
N LYS A 205 -21.06 -1.60 8.39
CA LYS A 205 -20.39 -1.59 9.73
C LYS A 205 -19.33 -0.48 9.85
N ILE A 206 -18.85 0.07 8.74
CA ILE A 206 -17.80 1.09 8.71
C ILE A 206 -18.25 2.33 9.45
N LYS A 207 -17.42 2.85 10.35
CA LYS A 207 -17.62 4.13 11.05
C LYS A 207 -16.58 5.16 10.70
N ALA A 208 -15.35 4.72 10.39
CA ALA A 208 -14.26 5.61 10.00
C ALA A 208 -14.56 6.30 8.66
N PRO A 209 -14.19 7.58 8.50
CA PRO A 209 -14.15 8.20 7.19
C PRO A 209 -13.13 7.49 6.29
N LEU A 210 -13.46 7.39 4.99
CA LEU A 210 -12.65 6.72 3.99
C LEU A 210 -12.12 7.71 2.96
N LEU A 211 -10.86 7.55 2.57
CA LEU A 211 -10.28 8.19 1.39
C LEU A 211 -9.73 7.09 0.48
N LEU A 212 -10.40 6.84 -0.65
CA LEU A 212 -10.07 5.75 -1.55
C LEU A 212 -9.31 6.26 -2.78
N HIS A 213 -8.18 5.64 -3.07
CA HIS A 213 -7.35 5.95 -4.24
C HIS A 213 -7.34 4.77 -5.22
N TYR A 214 -7.94 4.96 -6.39
CA TYR A 214 -8.02 3.96 -7.45
C TYR A 214 -7.12 4.32 -8.63
N ALA A 215 -6.46 3.34 -9.21
CA ALA A 215 -5.78 3.50 -10.50
C ALA A 215 -6.78 3.38 -11.65
N GLY A 216 -6.62 4.17 -12.71
CA GLY A 216 -7.52 4.14 -13.87
C GLY A 216 -7.48 2.80 -14.60
N ASN A 217 -6.27 2.26 -14.80
CA ASN A 217 -6.04 0.97 -15.47
C ASN A 217 -5.90 -0.17 -14.46
N ASP A 218 -6.95 -0.44 -13.68
CA ASP A 218 -6.98 -1.51 -12.68
C ASP A 218 -8.34 -2.21 -12.67
N PRO A 219 -8.71 -2.94 -13.74
CA PRO A 219 -10.02 -3.57 -13.84
C PRO A 219 -10.27 -4.61 -12.75
N GLY A 220 -9.20 -5.22 -12.21
CA GLY A 220 -9.28 -6.21 -11.15
C GLY A 220 -9.86 -5.66 -9.85
N VAL A 221 -9.46 -4.45 -9.50
CA VAL A 221 -9.96 -3.73 -8.32
C VAL A 221 -11.19 -2.91 -8.65
N ASN A 222 -11.17 -2.18 -9.76
CA ASN A 222 -12.20 -1.19 -10.09
C ASN A 222 -13.58 -1.79 -10.34
N LYS A 223 -13.67 -3.06 -10.78
CA LYS A 223 -14.95 -3.76 -10.99
C LYS A 223 -15.84 -3.82 -9.75
N GLY A 224 -15.24 -3.80 -8.55
CA GLY A 224 -16.00 -3.83 -7.29
C GLY A 224 -16.44 -2.45 -6.80
N TRP A 225 -15.90 -1.36 -7.37
CA TRP A 225 -16.13 -0.01 -6.89
C TRP A 225 -17.60 0.42 -6.98
N PRO A 226 -18.34 0.25 -8.10
CA PRO A 226 -19.73 0.70 -8.19
C PRO A 226 -20.62 0.13 -7.08
N THR A 227 -20.54 -1.18 -6.86
CA THR A 227 -21.32 -1.86 -5.80
C THR A 227 -20.92 -1.39 -4.39
N TYR A 228 -19.62 -1.17 -4.17
CA TYR A 228 -19.14 -0.68 -2.89
C TYR A 228 -19.58 0.78 -2.65
N GLU A 229 -19.50 1.63 -3.65
CA GLU A 229 -19.97 3.01 -3.58
C GLU A 229 -21.47 3.09 -3.25
N GLU A 230 -22.28 2.29 -3.91
CA GLU A 230 -23.72 2.19 -3.60
C GLU A 230 -23.96 1.78 -2.15
N ALA A 231 -23.21 0.80 -1.65
CA ALA A 231 -23.32 0.38 -0.25
C ALA A 231 -22.91 1.48 0.73
N LEU A 232 -21.83 2.22 0.45
CA LEU A 232 -21.42 3.35 1.26
C LEU A 232 -22.45 4.46 1.28
N LYS A 233 -23.04 4.81 0.13
CA LYS A 233 -24.13 5.81 0.00
C LYS A 233 -25.38 5.38 0.76
N ALA A 234 -25.84 4.14 0.55
CA ALA A 234 -27.03 3.59 1.20
C ALA A 234 -26.93 3.59 2.73
N ASN A 235 -25.71 3.48 3.27
CA ASN A 235 -25.45 3.47 4.70
C ASN A 235 -24.94 4.81 5.23
N ASN A 236 -25.04 5.90 4.47
CA ASN A 236 -24.61 7.26 4.84
C ASN A 236 -23.16 7.31 5.36
N LYS A 237 -22.23 6.56 4.72
CA LYS A 237 -20.83 6.54 5.12
C LYS A 237 -20.09 7.77 4.62
N VAL A 238 -19.16 8.27 5.43
CA VAL A 238 -18.30 9.40 5.04
C VAL A 238 -17.16 8.87 4.21
N TYR A 239 -17.11 9.22 2.94
CA TYR A 239 -16.03 8.81 2.04
C TYR A 239 -15.73 9.85 0.97
N THR A 240 -14.52 9.77 0.45
CA THR A 240 -14.09 10.45 -0.78
C THR A 240 -13.31 9.44 -1.61
N ALA A 241 -13.60 9.35 -2.90
CA ALA A 241 -12.88 8.47 -3.81
C ALA A 241 -12.29 9.26 -4.98
N TYR A 242 -11.07 8.87 -5.37
CA TYR A 242 -10.39 9.43 -6.53
C TYR A 242 -9.90 8.29 -7.42
N THR A 243 -10.20 8.41 -8.71
CA THR A 243 -9.59 7.57 -9.74
C THR A 243 -8.55 8.42 -10.48
N TYR A 244 -7.34 7.90 -10.58
CA TYR A 244 -6.22 8.55 -11.28
C TYR A 244 -6.14 7.96 -12.69
N GLU A 245 -6.59 8.74 -13.67
CA GLU A 245 -6.65 8.30 -15.06
C GLU A 245 -5.27 7.93 -15.61
N ASN A 246 -5.22 6.95 -16.51
CA ASN A 246 -3.98 6.46 -17.16
C ASN A 246 -2.92 5.89 -16.21
N THR A 247 -3.22 5.72 -14.93
CA THR A 247 -2.30 5.09 -13.98
C THR A 247 -2.53 3.59 -13.87
N GLN A 248 -1.49 2.86 -13.53
CA GLN A 248 -1.50 1.41 -13.33
C GLN A 248 -1.70 1.07 -11.84
N HIS A 249 -2.17 -0.15 -11.57
CA HIS A 249 -2.12 -0.70 -10.21
C HIS A 249 -0.72 -0.55 -9.61
N GLY A 250 -0.60 0.03 -8.41
CA GLY A 250 0.70 0.32 -7.81
C GLY A 250 1.31 1.66 -8.22
N PHE A 251 0.54 2.60 -8.78
CA PHE A 251 1.05 3.89 -9.27
C PHE A 251 1.79 4.74 -8.22
N HIS A 252 1.55 4.50 -6.93
CA HIS A 252 2.23 5.21 -5.86
C HIS A 252 3.61 4.63 -5.54
N ASN A 253 3.90 3.39 -5.95
CA ASN A 253 5.15 2.71 -5.64
C ASN A 253 6.28 3.21 -6.54
N ASP A 254 7.11 4.10 -6.01
CA ASP A 254 8.22 4.76 -6.72
C ASP A 254 9.43 3.84 -6.99
N THR A 255 9.35 2.57 -6.65
CA THR A 255 10.38 1.59 -6.98
C THR A 255 10.11 0.83 -8.27
N THR A 256 8.92 0.98 -8.86
CA THR A 256 8.49 0.24 -10.06
C THR A 256 8.29 1.15 -11.26
N PRO A 257 8.32 0.62 -12.50
CA PRO A 257 7.98 1.39 -13.71
C PRO A 257 6.54 1.91 -13.73
N ARG A 258 5.63 1.31 -12.94
CA ARG A 258 4.22 1.74 -12.84
C ARG A 258 4.02 3.03 -12.04
N TYR A 259 5.08 3.54 -11.43
CA TYR A 259 5.04 4.80 -10.70
C TYR A 259 4.62 5.95 -11.61
N ASP A 260 3.57 6.64 -11.22
CA ASP A 260 3.18 7.91 -11.81
C ASP A 260 3.43 9.02 -10.80
N GLU A 261 4.44 9.83 -11.05
CA GLU A 261 4.90 10.85 -10.10
C GLU A 261 3.82 11.88 -9.78
N ALA A 262 3.07 12.33 -10.79
CA ALA A 262 2.05 13.35 -10.62
C ALA A 262 0.87 12.82 -9.79
N ALA A 263 0.37 11.65 -10.15
CA ALA A 263 -0.70 10.98 -9.42
C ALA A 263 -0.27 10.60 -8.00
N ALA A 264 0.94 10.07 -7.81
CA ALA A 264 1.46 9.68 -6.51
C ALA A 264 1.61 10.89 -5.57
N LYS A 265 2.18 12.00 -6.05
CA LYS A 265 2.29 13.23 -5.26
C LYS A 265 0.93 13.80 -4.88
N LEU A 266 -0.02 13.81 -5.81
CA LEU A 266 -1.37 14.29 -5.53
C LEU A 266 -2.11 13.40 -4.54
N ALA A 267 -2.02 12.07 -4.70
CA ALA A 267 -2.61 11.11 -3.78
C ALA A 267 -1.98 11.22 -2.38
N TRP A 268 -0.67 11.40 -2.30
CA TRP A 268 0.04 11.61 -1.05
C TRP A 268 -0.42 12.87 -0.32
N GLN A 269 -0.50 14.01 -1.04
CA GLN A 269 -0.98 15.26 -0.45
C GLN A 269 -2.41 15.11 0.09
N ARG A 270 -3.31 14.52 -0.71
CA ARG A 270 -4.69 14.23 -0.29
C ARG A 270 -4.74 13.35 0.96
N THR A 271 -3.86 12.35 1.04
CA THR A 271 -3.75 11.47 2.20
C THR A 271 -3.33 12.23 3.45
N LEU A 272 -2.30 13.09 3.35
CA LEU A 272 -1.85 13.90 4.47
C LEU A 272 -2.94 14.90 4.93
N ASP A 273 -3.60 15.58 4.01
CA ASP A 273 -4.68 16.51 4.33
C ASP A 273 -5.84 15.79 5.01
N PHE A 274 -6.18 14.60 4.55
CA PHE A 274 -7.23 13.77 5.13
C PHE A 274 -6.88 13.30 6.54
N PHE A 275 -5.67 12.80 6.78
CA PHE A 275 -5.24 12.44 8.12
C PHE A 275 -5.10 13.64 9.04
N ASN A 276 -4.62 14.79 8.56
CA ASN A 276 -4.58 16.00 9.35
C ASN A 276 -5.99 16.42 9.80
N LYS A 277 -6.97 16.38 8.88
CA LYS A 277 -8.37 16.73 9.19
C LYS A 277 -8.98 15.79 10.24
N HIS A 278 -8.76 14.47 10.13
CA HIS A 278 -9.49 13.51 10.94
C HIS A 278 -8.74 13.05 12.20
N LEU A 279 -7.41 13.21 12.24
CA LEU A 279 -6.59 12.74 13.36
C LEU A 279 -6.02 13.87 14.23
N ARG A 280 -6.06 15.14 13.76
CA ARG A 280 -5.57 16.30 14.51
C ARG A 280 -6.68 17.29 14.88
N GLY A 281 -7.79 17.25 14.14
CA GLY A 281 -8.96 18.10 14.35
C GLY A 281 -9.78 17.72 15.57
#